data_7884d7b5d0bf878d7dc822db9bb55a9f
#
_entry.id   7884d7b5d0bf878d7dc822db9bb55a9f
#
_cell.length_a   1.000
_cell.length_b   1.000
_cell.length_c   1.000
_cell.angle_alpha   90.00
_cell.angle_beta   90.00
_cell.angle_gamma   90.00
#
_symmetry.space_group_name_H-M   'P 1'
#
loop_
_entity.id
_entity.type
_entity.pdbx_description
1 polymer ?
#
loop_
_entity_poly.entity_id
_entity_poly.type
_entity_poly.pdbx_seq_one_letter_code
_entity_poly.pdbx_strand_id
1 'polypeptide(L)'
;MANQSPSSGDGPGGIPVGGSDGRSLAIHVVTRLLGLGIVFGLGYLTRPIWHGLVYSVFYSPGMAIFGGGAALAALALWFLPPFDVDDDTNRSFVRVLQEADSPVDILLGLGGSPGGKLRLFVTVVGVLAVLSILISIPAGMLEQRTLAQQTMSEASEVEEFPQANPENPRVVPRQVADITTRGSVSYRQYRLGASDIARMENGSLAWSYAIQPDGFRNTLIEHQRGVLVTDMTRMDDRQIKVYEEQFTYGEGMLLHRSADWNLKKTDYFAKYNDDAVEFSHDGRPYMYYPKTGHEWHLTPLPHTTPTWDGGALLHPDGEVEHLSPEEARSNPILDGQRLYPLTLTRDETGSLGYRNGIINQLPTVGAHEGQIEVAGLPSGANNAQPFVIDLEGERMSYVTAMEPYGEDTRGLDEVWFVDAETGEYTFFGTDDETLTGPERAMGIARSADSRTNWGQNFIVTEPVPVTIDGDLWWHIKVSPTDFTDVTRNVFVNADTSRTVEIRDDEAVRSFVAGSVDDEALQPVDEDDDDQDVVYYILVTDENGDVVERIPVERGQDTTIVDPDDERAQGNETAAG
;
A
#
# COMPACT_ATOMS: atom_id res chain seq x y z
N MET A 1 37.22 -97.56 -1.00
CA MET A 1 35.96 -98.03 -0.38
C MET A 1 35.06 -96.85 -0.24
N ALA A 2 34.19 -96.83 -1.09
CA ALA A 2 32.88 -96.43 -1.27
C ALA A 2 32.11 -95.98 -0.03
N ASN A 3 31.44 -94.89 -0.03
CA ASN A 3 30.04 -94.86 0.37
C ASN A 3 29.35 -93.64 -0.22
N GLN A 4 28.36 -93.90 -1.02
CA GLN A 4 27.38 -93.00 -1.59
C GLN A 4 26.29 -92.81 -0.53
N SER A 5 25.74 -91.56 -0.50
CA SER A 5 24.48 -91.32 0.16
C SER A 5 23.48 -90.68 -0.82
N PRO A 6 22.22 -90.98 -0.73
CA PRO A 6 21.26 -90.66 -1.81
C PRO A 6 20.63 -89.31 -1.68
N SER A 7 20.25 -88.80 -2.85
CA SER A 7 19.41 -87.64 -3.07
C SER A 7 18.01 -87.80 -2.49
N SER A 8 17.48 -86.76 -1.87
CA SER A 8 16.07 -86.63 -1.54
C SER A 8 15.48 -85.36 -2.19
N GLY A 9 14.38 -85.54 -2.83
CA GLY A 9 13.67 -84.85 -3.78
C GLY A 9 13.19 -83.44 -3.43
N ASP A 10 13.11 -82.70 -4.49
CA ASP A 10 12.40 -81.46 -4.57
C ASP A 10 10.88 -81.61 -4.39
N GLY A 11 10.36 -80.94 -3.37
CA GLY A 11 8.94 -80.69 -3.26
C GLY A 11 8.67 -79.21 -3.71
N PRO A 12 7.59 -78.94 -4.42
CA PRO A 12 7.28 -77.58 -4.84
C PRO A 12 6.97 -76.72 -3.62
N GLY A 13 7.82 -75.70 -3.39
CA GLY A 13 7.64 -74.69 -2.37
C GLY A 13 6.38 -73.89 -2.61
N GLY A 14 5.39 -74.15 -1.76
CA GLY A 14 4.23 -73.32 -1.68
C GLY A 14 4.64 -71.87 -1.27
N ILE A 15 4.25 -70.94 -2.03
CA ILE A 15 4.37 -69.50 -1.69
C ILE A 15 3.56 -69.31 -0.40
N PRO A 16 4.13 -68.87 0.72
CA PRO A 16 3.33 -68.52 1.88
C PRO A 16 2.58 -67.22 1.56
N VAL A 17 1.31 -67.31 1.21
CA VAL A 17 0.40 -66.19 1.24
C VAL A 17 0.16 -65.85 2.71
N GLY A 18 1.05 -65.04 3.26
CA GLY A 18 0.98 -64.58 4.63
C GLY A 18 -0.15 -63.56 4.80
N GLY A 19 -1.21 -63.96 5.51
CA GLY A 19 -2.32 -63.08 5.91
C GLY A 19 -1.96 -61.99 6.93
N SER A 20 -0.65 -61.67 7.08
CA SER A 20 -0.12 -60.59 7.95
C SER A 20 -0.01 -59.24 7.23
N ASP A 21 0.14 -59.24 5.91
CA ASP A 21 0.45 -58.00 5.16
C ASP A 21 -0.76 -57.02 5.06
N GLY A 22 -1.98 -57.55 4.95
CA GLY A 22 -3.18 -56.70 4.87
C GLY A 22 -3.51 -55.96 6.18
N ARG A 23 -3.20 -56.60 7.33
CA ARG A 23 -3.42 -55.98 8.66
C ARG A 23 -2.37 -54.92 8.98
N SER A 24 -1.14 -55.13 8.57
CA SER A 24 -0.04 -54.18 8.65
C SER A 24 -0.29 -52.95 7.78
N LEU A 25 -0.72 -53.15 6.54
CA LEU A 25 -1.08 -52.08 5.61
C LEU A 25 -2.26 -51.25 6.14
N ALA A 26 -3.30 -51.91 6.66
CA ALA A 26 -4.48 -51.20 7.21
C ALA A 26 -4.10 -50.33 8.43
N ILE A 27 -3.28 -50.85 9.35
CA ILE A 27 -2.78 -50.06 10.50
C ILE A 27 -1.93 -48.89 10.02
N HIS A 28 -1.06 -49.08 9.03
CA HIS A 28 -0.24 -48.02 8.46
C HIS A 28 -1.13 -46.91 7.87
N VAL A 29 -2.10 -47.24 7.04
CA VAL A 29 -3.02 -46.28 6.43
C VAL A 29 -3.84 -45.53 7.49
N VAL A 30 -4.39 -46.24 8.50
CA VAL A 30 -5.17 -45.61 9.58
C VAL A 30 -4.32 -44.63 10.40
N THR A 31 -3.10 -45.00 10.76
CA THR A 31 -2.20 -44.11 11.53
C THR A 31 -1.80 -42.89 10.73
N ARG A 32 -1.60 -43.01 9.42
CA ARG A 32 -1.31 -41.89 8.53
C ARG A 32 -2.50 -40.95 8.34
N LEU A 33 -3.71 -41.53 8.20
CA LEU A 33 -4.94 -40.74 8.14
C LEU A 33 -5.22 -39.96 9.43
N LEU A 34 -5.00 -40.61 10.60
CA LEU A 34 -5.11 -39.94 11.90
C LEU A 34 -4.09 -38.81 12.04
N GLY A 35 -2.83 -39.06 11.67
CA GLY A 35 -1.80 -38.02 11.67
C GLY A 35 -2.15 -36.84 10.74
N LEU A 36 -2.64 -37.14 9.54
CA LEU A 36 -3.11 -36.15 8.58
C LEU A 36 -4.30 -35.35 9.16
N GLY A 37 -5.26 -36.04 9.79
CA GLY A 37 -6.40 -35.39 10.45
C GLY A 37 -5.98 -34.40 11.55
N ILE A 38 -4.95 -34.76 12.34
CA ILE A 38 -4.38 -33.85 13.36
C ILE A 38 -3.72 -32.62 12.68
N VAL A 39 -2.90 -32.84 11.65
CA VAL A 39 -2.23 -31.75 10.91
C VAL A 39 -3.26 -30.81 10.29
N PHE A 40 -4.27 -31.35 9.62
CA PHE A 40 -5.34 -30.51 9.05
C PHE A 40 -6.17 -29.81 10.12
N GLY A 41 -6.47 -30.48 11.24
CA GLY A 41 -7.20 -29.89 12.35
C GLY A 41 -6.43 -28.70 12.97
N LEU A 42 -5.13 -28.87 13.22
CA LEU A 42 -4.28 -27.78 13.70
C LEU A 42 -4.12 -26.68 12.65
N GLY A 43 -3.92 -27.05 11.39
CA GLY A 43 -3.86 -26.09 10.27
C GLY A 43 -5.14 -25.27 10.15
N TYR A 44 -6.32 -25.90 10.29
CA TYR A 44 -7.61 -25.22 10.27
C TYR A 44 -7.80 -24.27 11.46
N LEU A 45 -7.40 -24.67 12.65
CA LEU A 45 -7.48 -23.80 13.84
C LEU A 45 -6.55 -22.58 13.73
N THR A 46 -5.40 -22.75 13.09
CA THR A 46 -4.39 -21.71 12.90
C THR A 46 -4.43 -21.08 11.50
N ARG A 47 -5.51 -21.30 10.73
CA ARG A 47 -5.61 -20.89 9.31
C ARG A 47 -5.29 -19.42 9.03
N PRO A 48 -5.59 -18.44 9.92
CA PRO A 48 -5.21 -17.05 9.64
C PRO A 48 -3.70 -16.84 9.50
N ILE A 49 -2.87 -17.63 10.20
CA ILE A 49 -1.40 -17.57 10.08
C ILE A 49 -0.94 -17.99 8.67
N TRP A 50 -1.60 -18.97 8.07
CA TRP A 50 -1.23 -19.53 6.78
C TRP A 50 -1.95 -18.87 5.60
N HIS A 51 -2.81 -17.89 5.88
CA HIS A 51 -3.66 -17.23 4.89
C HIS A 51 -2.88 -16.78 3.66
N GLY A 52 -1.83 -15.96 3.82
CA GLY A 52 -1.07 -15.43 2.69
C GLY A 52 -0.43 -16.52 1.82
N LEU A 53 0.05 -17.61 2.44
CA LEU A 53 0.60 -18.75 1.69
C LEU A 53 -0.50 -19.49 0.91
N VAL A 54 -1.62 -19.79 1.55
CA VAL A 54 -2.74 -20.49 0.92
C VAL A 54 -3.34 -19.64 -0.18
N TYR A 55 -3.58 -18.37 0.09
CA TYR A 55 -4.07 -17.40 -0.89
C TYR A 55 -3.18 -17.36 -2.14
N SER A 56 -1.86 -17.23 -1.96
CA SER A 56 -0.90 -17.24 -3.08
C SER A 56 -0.91 -18.56 -3.86
N VAL A 57 -1.10 -19.71 -3.20
CA VAL A 57 -1.23 -21.00 -3.89
C VAL A 57 -2.50 -21.07 -4.73
N PHE A 58 -3.59 -20.42 -4.30
CA PHE A 58 -4.85 -20.45 -5.04
C PHE A 58 -4.90 -19.42 -6.19
N TYR A 59 -4.27 -18.27 -6.01
CA TYR A 59 -4.41 -17.14 -6.94
C TYR A 59 -3.15 -16.73 -7.70
N SER A 60 -2.02 -17.45 -7.51
CA SER A 60 -0.82 -17.27 -8.32
C SER A 60 -0.46 -18.57 -9.03
N PRO A 61 -0.48 -18.62 -10.37
CA PRO A 61 -0.18 -19.84 -11.13
C PRO A 61 1.17 -20.47 -10.80
N GLY A 62 2.20 -19.66 -10.62
CA GLY A 62 3.51 -20.15 -10.20
C GLY A 62 3.50 -20.76 -8.81
N MET A 63 2.84 -20.12 -7.84
CA MET A 63 2.69 -20.64 -6.48
C MET A 63 1.76 -21.85 -6.43
N ALA A 64 0.75 -21.94 -7.28
CA ALA A 64 -0.08 -23.13 -7.43
C ALA A 64 0.75 -24.36 -7.83
N ILE A 65 1.67 -24.20 -8.79
CA ILE A 65 2.59 -25.27 -9.22
C ILE A 65 3.59 -25.62 -8.11
N PHE A 66 4.24 -24.62 -7.53
CA PHE A 66 5.24 -24.83 -6.48
C PHE A 66 4.60 -25.36 -5.18
N GLY A 67 3.69 -24.60 -4.59
CA GLY A 67 3.08 -24.91 -3.30
C GLY A 67 2.14 -26.11 -3.38
N GLY A 68 1.25 -26.13 -4.38
CA GLY A 68 0.32 -27.24 -4.64
C GLY A 68 1.06 -28.51 -5.01
N GLY A 69 2.05 -28.43 -5.91
CA GLY A 69 2.87 -29.56 -6.30
C GLY A 69 3.73 -30.10 -5.15
N ALA A 70 4.33 -29.22 -4.34
CA ALA A 70 5.08 -29.63 -3.15
C ALA A 70 4.19 -30.29 -2.08
N ALA A 71 2.99 -29.77 -1.87
CA ALA A 71 2.01 -30.37 -0.96
C ALA A 71 1.57 -31.76 -1.43
N LEU A 72 1.30 -31.92 -2.73
CA LEU A 72 0.97 -33.22 -3.32
C LEU A 72 2.14 -34.19 -3.22
N ALA A 73 3.37 -33.75 -3.48
CA ALA A 73 4.57 -34.57 -3.32
C ALA A 73 4.77 -35.00 -1.86
N ALA A 74 4.59 -34.08 -0.91
CA ALA A 74 4.67 -34.38 0.52
C ALA A 74 3.59 -35.39 0.93
N LEU A 75 2.35 -35.22 0.45
CA LEU A 75 1.25 -36.15 0.71
C LEU A 75 1.52 -37.53 0.12
N ALA A 76 1.99 -37.61 -1.12
CA ALA A 76 2.36 -38.86 -1.75
C ALA A 76 3.45 -39.60 -0.94
N LEU A 77 4.50 -38.88 -0.53
CA LEU A 77 5.58 -39.44 0.29
C LEU A 77 5.13 -39.84 1.70
N TRP A 78 4.12 -39.15 2.25
CA TRP A 78 3.53 -39.50 3.56
C TRP A 78 2.85 -40.86 3.56
N PHE A 79 2.16 -41.21 2.45
CA PHE A 79 1.46 -42.50 2.31
C PHE A 79 2.34 -43.63 1.76
N LEU A 80 3.52 -43.30 1.18
CA LEU A 80 4.44 -44.35 0.71
C LEU A 80 4.91 -45.22 1.89
N PRO A 81 4.68 -46.54 1.83
CA PRO A 81 5.17 -47.45 2.85
C PRO A 81 6.71 -47.37 2.94
N PRO A 82 7.30 -47.70 4.10
CA PRO A 82 8.75 -47.85 4.19
C PRO A 82 9.15 -49.01 3.29
N PHE A 83 9.97 -48.76 2.28
CA PHE A 83 10.60 -49.79 1.49
C PHE A 83 11.85 -50.25 2.25
N ASP A 84 11.94 -51.56 2.53
CA ASP A 84 13.19 -52.19 2.94
C ASP A 84 14.12 -52.22 1.72
N VAL A 85 15.10 -51.37 1.72
CA VAL A 85 16.16 -51.37 0.70
C VAL A 85 17.43 -51.89 1.39
N ASP A 86 17.98 -52.96 0.85
CA ASP A 86 19.29 -53.44 1.23
C ASP A 86 20.34 -52.33 1.24
N ASP A 87 21.17 -52.31 2.26
CA ASP A 87 22.08 -51.23 2.68
C ASP A 87 23.21 -50.87 1.66
N ASP A 88 23.24 -51.52 0.47
CA ASP A 88 24.33 -51.45 -0.50
C ASP A 88 24.21 -50.28 -1.53
N THR A 89 23.17 -49.43 -1.45
CA THR A 89 22.97 -48.40 -2.45
C THR A 89 23.13 -46.98 -1.91
N ASN A 90 24.29 -46.65 -1.39
CA ASN A 90 24.69 -45.24 -1.20
C ASN A 90 25.12 -44.61 -2.55
N ARG A 91 24.21 -44.67 -3.56
CA ARG A 91 24.46 -44.06 -4.86
C ARG A 91 24.34 -42.53 -4.75
N SER A 92 25.38 -41.84 -5.20
CA SER A 92 25.35 -40.39 -5.30
C SER A 92 24.23 -39.94 -6.25
N PHE A 93 23.52 -38.85 -5.93
CA PHE A 93 22.48 -38.23 -6.77
C PHE A 93 22.91 -38.08 -8.24
N VAL A 94 24.16 -37.63 -8.44
CA VAL A 94 24.75 -37.46 -9.80
C VAL A 94 24.85 -38.80 -10.52
N ARG A 95 25.15 -39.89 -9.82
CA ARG A 95 25.29 -41.22 -10.40
C ARG A 95 23.92 -41.83 -10.77
N VAL A 96 22.89 -41.58 -9.96
CA VAL A 96 21.50 -41.95 -10.29
C VAL A 96 21.00 -41.22 -11.54
N LEU A 97 21.32 -39.94 -11.67
CA LEU A 97 20.98 -39.16 -12.88
C LEU A 97 21.74 -39.63 -14.13
N GLN A 98 23.00 -40.08 -13.96
CA GLN A 98 23.83 -40.55 -15.10
C GLN A 98 23.50 -41.99 -15.54
N GLU A 99 22.99 -42.79 -14.63
CA GLU A 99 22.68 -44.22 -14.87
C GLU A 99 21.19 -44.47 -15.20
N ALA A 100 20.33 -43.43 -15.06
CA ALA A 100 18.90 -43.56 -15.30
C ALA A 100 18.55 -43.44 -16.79
N ASP A 101 17.94 -44.49 -17.33
CA ASP A 101 17.44 -44.51 -18.71
C ASP A 101 16.06 -43.88 -18.88
N SER A 102 15.37 -43.61 -17.76
CA SER A 102 14.03 -43.01 -17.74
C SER A 102 13.79 -42.15 -16.50
N PRO A 103 12.84 -41.18 -16.53
CA PRO A 103 12.42 -40.45 -15.34
C PRO A 103 11.91 -41.34 -14.19
N VAL A 104 11.35 -42.50 -14.54
CA VAL A 104 10.87 -43.52 -13.58
C VAL A 104 12.02 -44.16 -12.81
N ASP A 105 13.16 -44.39 -13.47
CA ASP A 105 14.36 -44.94 -12.83
C ASP A 105 14.99 -43.97 -11.85
N ILE A 106 14.94 -42.69 -12.14
CA ILE A 106 15.33 -41.63 -11.21
C ILE A 106 14.44 -41.66 -9.95
N LEU A 107 13.14 -41.80 -10.15
CA LEU A 107 12.14 -41.84 -9.08
C LEU A 107 12.34 -43.06 -8.18
N LEU A 108 12.57 -44.24 -8.78
CA LEU A 108 12.80 -45.48 -8.09
C LEU A 108 14.18 -45.53 -7.38
N GLY A 109 15.23 -44.98 -8.06
CA GLY A 109 16.58 -44.92 -7.51
C GLY A 109 16.74 -43.99 -6.30
N LEU A 110 15.91 -42.93 -6.22
CA LEU A 110 15.92 -41.96 -5.13
C LEU A 110 15.00 -42.33 -3.96
N GLY A 111 13.95 -43.13 -4.20
CA GLY A 111 12.87 -43.40 -3.21
C GLY A 111 13.13 -44.49 -2.18
N GLY A 112 14.15 -45.31 -2.37
CA GLY A 112 14.30 -46.58 -1.68
C GLY A 112 14.85 -46.58 -0.25
N SER A 113 15.36 -45.45 0.26
CA SER A 113 15.86 -45.33 1.64
C SER A 113 15.23 -44.14 2.37
N PRO A 114 15.28 -44.06 3.72
CA PRO A 114 14.80 -42.86 4.44
C PRO A 114 15.49 -41.57 3.98
N GLY A 115 16.77 -41.62 3.65
CA GLY A 115 17.52 -40.55 3.01
C GLY A 115 17.11 -40.32 1.55
N GLY A 116 16.70 -41.39 0.84
CA GLY A 116 16.21 -41.31 -0.54
C GLY A 116 14.89 -40.57 -0.68
N LYS A 117 13.95 -40.78 0.24
CA LYS A 117 12.68 -40.00 0.25
C LYS A 117 12.91 -38.51 0.37
N LEU A 118 13.83 -38.10 1.25
CA LEU A 118 14.19 -36.68 1.38
C LEU A 118 14.85 -36.16 0.13
N ARG A 119 15.77 -36.92 -0.48
CA ARG A 119 16.43 -36.51 -1.76
C ARG A 119 15.42 -36.40 -2.89
N LEU A 120 14.51 -37.37 -3.01
CA LEU A 120 13.43 -37.31 -4.01
C LEU A 120 12.54 -36.06 -3.80
N PHE A 121 12.13 -35.78 -2.55
CA PHE A 121 11.35 -34.62 -2.21
C PHE A 121 12.07 -33.34 -2.62
N VAL A 122 13.34 -33.17 -2.23
CA VAL A 122 14.14 -31.99 -2.56
C VAL A 122 14.30 -31.83 -4.07
N THR A 123 14.49 -32.95 -4.81
CA THR A 123 14.59 -32.88 -6.27
C THR A 123 13.28 -32.45 -6.91
N VAL A 124 12.14 -33.03 -6.50
CA VAL A 124 10.81 -32.66 -7.01
C VAL A 124 10.52 -31.20 -6.71
N VAL A 125 10.76 -30.76 -5.46
CA VAL A 125 10.57 -29.36 -5.06
C VAL A 125 11.48 -28.42 -5.87
N GLY A 126 12.73 -28.82 -6.12
CA GLY A 126 13.65 -28.04 -6.98
C GLY A 126 13.14 -27.89 -8.41
N VAL A 127 12.64 -28.96 -9.01
CA VAL A 127 12.02 -28.93 -10.35
C VAL A 127 10.77 -28.05 -10.36
N LEU A 128 9.90 -28.22 -9.35
CA LEU A 128 8.69 -27.39 -9.21
C LEU A 128 9.03 -25.91 -9.03
N ALA A 129 10.09 -25.58 -8.28
CA ALA A 129 10.54 -24.20 -8.13
C ALA A 129 10.98 -23.59 -9.47
N VAL A 130 11.75 -24.33 -10.28
CA VAL A 130 12.15 -23.87 -11.62
C VAL A 130 10.93 -23.69 -12.53
N LEU A 131 10.02 -24.66 -12.55
CA LEU A 131 8.78 -24.54 -13.34
C LEU A 131 7.89 -23.37 -12.87
N SER A 132 7.80 -23.16 -11.56
CA SER A 132 7.10 -22.03 -10.98
C SER A 132 7.64 -20.69 -11.50
N ILE A 133 8.97 -20.50 -11.49
CA ILE A 133 9.60 -19.28 -11.97
C ILE A 133 9.34 -19.10 -13.48
N LEU A 134 9.50 -20.16 -14.28
CA LEU A 134 9.28 -20.13 -15.72
C LEU A 134 7.83 -19.77 -16.11
N ILE A 135 6.86 -20.10 -15.28
CA ILE A 135 5.44 -19.81 -15.52
C ILE A 135 5.06 -18.46 -14.90
N SER A 136 5.62 -18.10 -13.74
CA SER A 136 5.28 -16.84 -13.07
C SER A 136 5.60 -15.61 -13.92
N ILE A 137 6.73 -15.61 -14.64
CA ILE A 137 7.12 -14.44 -15.45
C ILE A 137 6.10 -14.15 -16.56
N PRO A 138 5.80 -15.09 -17.48
CA PRO A 138 4.80 -14.81 -18.53
C PRO A 138 3.38 -14.66 -17.97
N ALA A 139 3.03 -15.34 -16.88
CA ALA A 139 1.72 -15.16 -16.24
C ALA A 139 1.57 -13.76 -15.66
N GLY A 140 2.60 -13.21 -14.99
CA GLY A 140 2.60 -11.84 -14.48
C GLY A 140 2.50 -10.79 -15.60
N MET A 141 3.18 -11.00 -16.74
CA MET A 141 3.03 -10.12 -17.90
C MET A 141 1.62 -10.17 -18.51
N LEU A 142 1.00 -11.35 -18.51
CA LEU A 142 -0.39 -11.52 -18.99
C LEU A 142 -1.38 -10.90 -18.00
N GLU A 143 -1.16 -11.04 -16.70
CA GLU A 143 -1.93 -10.38 -15.66
C GLU A 143 -1.95 -8.86 -15.89
N GLN A 144 -0.77 -8.24 -15.99
CA GLN A 144 -0.65 -6.79 -16.23
C GLN A 144 -1.35 -6.36 -17.52
N ARG A 145 -1.15 -7.11 -18.62
CA ARG A 145 -1.82 -6.79 -19.89
C ARG A 145 -3.33 -6.94 -19.80
N THR A 146 -3.84 -8.01 -19.17
CA THR A 146 -5.27 -8.25 -19.05
C THR A 146 -5.91 -7.18 -18.18
N LEU A 147 -5.26 -6.85 -17.05
CA LEU A 147 -5.69 -5.78 -16.15
C LEU A 147 -5.75 -4.44 -16.88
N ALA A 148 -4.68 -4.07 -17.62
CA ALA A 148 -4.67 -2.84 -18.43
C ALA A 148 -5.82 -2.79 -19.45
N GLN A 149 -6.15 -3.92 -20.08
CA GLN A 149 -7.26 -3.99 -21.02
C GLN A 149 -8.63 -3.86 -20.34
N GLN A 150 -8.79 -4.44 -19.17
CA GLN A 150 -10.00 -4.29 -18.34
C GLN A 150 -10.17 -2.83 -17.93
N THR A 151 -9.15 -2.22 -17.32
CA THR A 151 -9.14 -0.82 -16.89
C THR A 151 -9.47 0.13 -18.04
N MET A 152 -8.81 -0.03 -19.20
CA MET A 152 -9.11 0.77 -20.41
C MET A 152 -10.51 0.57 -20.95
N SER A 153 -11.08 -0.64 -20.85
CA SER A 153 -12.42 -0.91 -21.36
C SER A 153 -13.55 -0.35 -20.49
N GLU A 154 -13.27 -0.12 -19.22
CA GLU A 154 -14.20 0.44 -18.23
C GLU A 154 -14.04 1.94 -18.08
N ALA A 155 -12.88 2.50 -18.46
CA ALA A 155 -12.58 3.92 -18.35
C ALA A 155 -13.30 4.75 -19.41
N SER A 156 -13.71 5.96 -19.04
CA SER A 156 -14.21 6.98 -19.93
C SER A 156 -13.26 8.17 -19.99
N GLU A 157 -12.98 8.65 -21.19
CA GLU A 157 -12.22 9.87 -21.41
C GLU A 157 -13.09 11.08 -21.14
N VAL A 158 -12.54 12.07 -20.46
CA VAL A 158 -13.21 13.35 -20.19
C VAL A 158 -12.49 14.48 -20.92
N GLU A 159 -13.26 15.39 -21.52
CA GLU A 159 -12.72 16.53 -22.27
C GLU A 159 -12.24 17.66 -21.33
N GLU A 160 -12.82 17.73 -20.13
CA GLU A 160 -12.46 18.72 -19.12
C GLU A 160 -11.96 18.01 -17.84
N PHE A 161 -10.95 18.57 -17.23
CA PHE A 161 -10.41 18.05 -15.98
C PHE A 161 -11.44 18.20 -14.85
N PRO A 162 -11.75 17.16 -14.06
CA PRO A 162 -12.75 17.24 -13.00
C PRO A 162 -12.40 18.32 -11.97
N GLN A 163 -13.37 19.16 -11.63
CA GLN A 163 -13.20 20.26 -10.67
C GLN A 163 -12.98 19.72 -9.25
N ALA A 164 -11.96 20.20 -8.57
CA ALA A 164 -11.73 19.92 -7.17
C ALA A 164 -12.78 20.62 -6.29
N ASN A 165 -13.16 19.99 -5.17
CA ASN A 165 -14.06 20.59 -4.19
C ASN A 165 -13.31 21.67 -3.39
N PRO A 166 -13.66 22.97 -3.55
CA PRO A 166 -12.98 24.05 -2.86
C PRO A 166 -13.20 24.07 -1.35
N GLU A 167 -14.27 23.43 -0.84
CA GLU A 167 -14.52 23.31 0.60
C GLU A 167 -13.60 22.29 1.26
N ASN A 168 -13.06 21.33 0.48
CA ASN A 168 -12.23 20.24 0.95
C ASN A 168 -10.86 20.18 0.24
N PRO A 169 -10.08 21.25 0.17
CA PRO A 169 -8.75 21.21 -0.43
C PRO A 169 -7.81 20.33 0.42
N ARG A 170 -7.01 19.50 -0.22
CA ARG A 170 -5.99 18.72 0.46
C ARG A 170 -4.77 19.57 0.78
N VAL A 171 -4.74 20.24 1.94
CA VAL A 171 -3.64 21.18 2.32
C VAL A 171 -2.62 20.55 3.27
N VAL A 172 -2.99 19.55 4.05
CA VAL A 172 -2.09 18.89 5.02
C VAL A 172 -1.54 17.58 4.45
N PRO A 173 -0.24 17.50 4.14
CA PRO A 173 0.37 16.27 3.65
C PRO A 173 0.47 15.21 4.76
N ARG A 174 0.51 13.94 4.36
CA ARG A 174 0.54 12.78 5.26
C ARG A 174 1.58 12.89 6.38
N GLN A 175 2.80 13.30 6.03
CA GLN A 175 3.90 13.35 7.00
C GLN A 175 3.68 14.41 8.08
N VAL A 176 3.14 15.57 7.71
CA VAL A 176 2.78 16.62 8.67
C VAL A 176 1.67 16.11 9.58
N ALA A 177 0.64 15.50 9.03
CA ALA A 177 -0.43 14.91 9.83
C ALA A 177 0.11 13.85 10.80
N ASP A 178 0.97 12.94 10.33
CA ASP A 178 1.56 11.89 11.16
C ASP A 178 2.35 12.44 12.34
N ILE A 179 3.15 13.49 12.15
CA ILE A 179 3.99 14.06 13.20
C ILE A 179 3.16 14.87 14.18
N THR A 180 2.30 15.74 13.67
CA THR A 180 1.49 16.63 14.53
C THR A 180 0.45 15.86 15.33
N THR A 181 -0.22 14.87 14.69
CA THR A 181 -1.24 14.06 15.35
C THR A 181 -0.64 13.15 16.41
N ARG A 182 0.53 12.54 16.16
CA ARG A 182 1.23 11.71 17.16
C ARG A 182 1.64 12.50 18.39
N GLY A 183 1.98 13.77 18.23
CA GLY A 183 2.26 14.68 19.35
C GLY A 183 1.05 14.97 20.22
N SER A 184 -0.16 14.84 19.70
CA SER A 184 -1.42 15.13 20.39
C SER A 184 -1.95 13.97 21.24
N VAL A 185 -1.44 12.73 21.03
CA VAL A 185 -1.87 11.53 21.78
C VAL A 185 -1.02 11.33 23.02
N SER A 186 -1.60 11.53 24.19
CA SER A 186 -0.92 11.42 25.49
C SER A 186 -1.08 10.06 26.18
N TYR A 187 -1.45 9.03 25.48
CA TYR A 187 -1.67 7.69 26.06
C TYR A 187 -0.36 6.89 26.14
N ARG A 188 0.16 6.68 27.32
CA ARG A 188 1.45 5.97 27.54
C ARG A 188 1.49 4.51 27.06
N GLN A 189 0.34 3.87 26.86
CA GLN A 189 0.19 2.45 26.51
C GLN A 189 -0.27 2.27 25.06
N TYR A 190 -0.48 3.37 24.33
CA TYR A 190 -1.05 3.37 23.01
C TYR A 190 -0.18 4.17 22.05
N ARG A 191 -0.30 3.83 20.77
CA ARG A 191 0.26 4.56 19.64
C ARG A 191 -0.80 4.74 18.57
N LEU A 192 -0.59 5.66 17.66
CA LEU A 192 -1.37 5.74 16.44
C LEU A 192 -0.88 4.69 15.43
N GLY A 193 -1.81 4.06 14.75
CA GLY A 193 -1.58 3.16 13.64
C GLY A 193 -0.97 3.85 12.41
N ALA A 194 -1.06 3.20 11.27
CA ALA A 194 -0.81 3.83 9.99
C ALA A 194 -1.89 4.91 9.75
N SER A 195 -1.54 5.95 9.01
CA SER A 195 -2.50 6.96 8.58
C SER A 195 -3.24 6.51 7.34
N ASP A 196 -4.53 6.72 7.32
CA ASP A 196 -5.37 6.55 6.16
C ASP A 196 -6.24 7.80 5.94
N ILE A 197 -7.08 7.81 4.93
CA ILE A 197 -7.96 8.95 4.63
C ILE A 197 -9.41 8.51 4.78
N ALA A 198 -10.16 9.30 5.54
CA ALA A 198 -11.58 9.15 5.77
C ALA A 198 -12.31 10.49 5.64
N ARG A 199 -13.63 10.46 5.54
CA ARG A 199 -14.49 11.64 5.64
C ARG A 199 -14.99 11.76 7.07
N MET A 200 -14.89 12.95 7.63
CA MET A 200 -15.46 13.29 8.93
C MET A 200 -16.97 13.48 8.81
N GLU A 201 -17.69 13.38 9.94
CA GLU A 201 -19.15 13.59 10.00
C GLU A 201 -19.59 15.02 9.56
N ASN A 202 -18.68 15.99 9.54
CA ASN A 202 -18.94 17.33 9.03
C ASN A 202 -18.69 17.46 7.52
N GLY A 203 -18.36 16.38 6.82
CA GLY A 203 -18.05 16.36 5.40
C GLY A 203 -16.59 16.61 5.02
N SER A 204 -15.73 17.09 5.94
CA SER A 204 -14.32 17.36 5.65
C SER A 204 -13.53 16.07 5.46
N LEU A 205 -12.54 16.12 4.57
CA LEU A 205 -11.53 15.05 4.48
C LEU A 205 -10.55 15.11 5.67
N ALA A 206 -10.14 13.96 6.14
CA ALA A 206 -9.24 13.84 7.29
C ALA A 206 -8.24 12.70 7.13
N TRP A 207 -7.10 12.85 7.77
CA TRP A 207 -6.22 11.74 8.10
C TRP A 207 -6.79 10.98 9.28
N SER A 208 -6.91 9.67 9.15
CA SER A 208 -7.49 8.78 10.16
C SER A 208 -6.46 7.81 10.71
N TYR A 209 -6.67 7.39 11.96
CA TYR A 209 -5.74 6.53 12.69
C TYR A 209 -6.48 5.64 13.67
N ALA A 210 -6.10 4.36 13.74
CA ALA A 210 -6.46 3.51 14.86
C ALA A 210 -5.62 3.84 16.10
N ILE A 211 -6.24 3.95 17.28
CA ILE A 211 -5.54 4.11 18.56
C ILE A 211 -5.17 2.71 19.08
N GLN A 212 -3.99 2.23 18.71
CA GLN A 212 -3.52 0.86 18.92
C GLN A 212 -2.77 0.68 20.24
N PRO A 213 -2.82 -0.49 20.90
CA PRO A 213 -1.92 -0.83 21.98
C PRO A 213 -0.46 -0.80 21.53
N ASP A 214 0.42 -0.23 22.36
CA ASP A 214 1.86 -0.17 22.11
C ASP A 214 2.66 -1.05 23.05
N GLY A 215 3.66 -1.75 22.49
CA GLY A 215 4.51 -2.69 23.21
C GLY A 215 3.91 -4.09 23.36
N PHE A 216 4.78 -5.12 23.31
CA PHE A 216 4.40 -6.53 23.25
C PHE A 216 3.39 -6.98 24.31
N ARG A 217 3.53 -6.50 25.55
CA ARG A 217 2.59 -6.84 26.62
C ARG A 217 1.20 -6.27 26.36
N ASN A 218 1.15 -4.99 25.96
CA ASN A 218 -0.12 -4.31 25.74
C ASN A 218 -0.87 -4.87 24.53
N THR A 219 -0.16 -5.26 23.46
CA THR A 219 -0.77 -5.92 22.30
C THR A 219 -1.43 -7.25 22.63
N LEU A 220 -1.04 -7.92 23.75
CA LEU A 220 -1.66 -9.15 24.24
C LEU A 220 -2.88 -8.92 25.15
N ILE A 221 -2.92 -7.82 25.91
CA ILE A 221 -3.89 -7.63 26.98
C ILE A 221 -4.81 -6.42 26.79
N GLU A 222 -4.32 -5.35 26.14
CA GLU A 222 -5.10 -4.13 25.91
C GLU A 222 -5.95 -4.25 24.64
N HIS A 223 -6.98 -3.42 24.52
CA HIS A 223 -7.84 -3.31 23.36
C HIS A 223 -7.46 -2.07 22.54
N GLN A 224 -7.74 -2.07 21.23
CA GLN A 224 -7.79 -0.83 20.46
C GLN A 224 -8.78 0.12 21.13
N ARG A 225 -8.37 1.37 21.37
CA ARG A 225 -9.14 2.31 22.18
C ARG A 225 -10.20 3.08 21.40
N GLY A 226 -10.09 3.09 20.10
CA GLY A 226 -10.97 3.84 19.20
C GLY A 226 -10.23 4.29 17.96
N VAL A 227 -10.74 5.35 17.34
CA VAL A 227 -10.14 6.00 16.18
C VAL A 227 -9.91 7.48 16.45
N LEU A 228 -8.93 8.05 15.76
CA LEU A 228 -8.63 9.46 15.77
C LEU A 228 -8.64 9.97 14.34
N VAL A 229 -9.28 11.10 14.10
CA VAL A 229 -9.29 11.77 12.81
C VAL A 229 -8.76 13.19 12.93
N THR A 230 -7.95 13.61 11.97
CA THR A 230 -7.35 14.95 11.91
C THR A 230 -7.71 15.60 10.59
N ASP A 231 -8.36 16.75 10.64
CA ASP A 231 -8.75 17.53 9.47
C ASP A 231 -7.53 17.80 8.57
N MET A 232 -7.63 17.50 7.29
CA MET A 232 -6.57 17.72 6.30
C MET A 232 -6.81 18.94 5.41
N THR A 233 -7.93 19.63 5.59
CA THR A 233 -8.37 20.73 4.74
C THR A 233 -7.97 22.11 5.27
N ARG A 234 -7.23 22.16 6.39
CA ARG A 234 -6.77 23.38 7.06
C ARG A 234 -5.32 23.26 7.49
N MET A 235 -4.54 24.30 7.23
CA MET A 235 -3.17 24.44 7.75
C MET A 235 -3.20 24.79 9.23
N ASP A 236 -4.02 25.79 9.59
CA ASP A 236 -4.23 26.28 10.94
C ASP A 236 -5.51 25.69 11.54
N ASP A 237 -5.63 25.71 12.88
CA ASP A 237 -6.81 25.22 13.63
C ASP A 237 -7.29 23.83 13.19
N ARG A 238 -6.36 22.90 12.94
CA ARG A 238 -6.69 21.52 12.54
C ARG A 238 -7.53 20.86 13.62
N GLN A 239 -8.75 20.50 13.27
CA GLN A 239 -9.62 19.78 14.18
C GLN A 239 -9.13 18.34 14.35
N ILE A 240 -8.74 17.99 15.57
CA ILE A 240 -8.44 16.61 15.95
C ILE A 240 -9.63 16.09 16.75
N LYS A 241 -10.27 15.03 16.28
CA LYS A 241 -11.37 14.38 16.96
C LYS A 241 -10.99 12.96 17.34
N VAL A 242 -11.30 12.59 18.56
CA VAL A 242 -11.05 11.25 19.10
C VAL A 242 -12.39 10.61 19.43
N TYR A 243 -12.64 9.45 18.85
CA TYR A 243 -13.83 8.65 19.12
C TYR A 243 -13.41 7.43 19.93
N GLU A 244 -13.63 7.49 21.25
CA GLU A 244 -13.19 6.47 22.19
C GLU A 244 -14.29 5.43 22.41
N GLU A 245 -14.11 4.27 21.85
CA GLU A 245 -14.86 3.06 22.16
C GLU A 245 -13.92 1.86 21.96
N GLN A 246 -13.88 0.94 22.93
CA GLN A 246 -12.98 -0.19 22.86
C GLN A 246 -13.45 -1.21 21.82
N PHE A 247 -12.54 -1.60 20.94
CA PHE A 247 -12.81 -2.66 19.97
C PHE A 247 -12.55 -4.03 20.57
N THR A 248 -13.49 -4.94 20.40
CA THR A 248 -13.34 -6.36 20.78
C THR A 248 -12.24 -7.03 19.95
N TYR A 249 -12.22 -6.76 18.65
CA TYR A 249 -11.17 -7.09 17.71
C TYR A 249 -10.64 -5.80 17.09
N GLY A 250 -9.31 -5.64 16.95
CA GLY A 250 -8.81 -4.36 16.49
C GLY A 250 -7.37 -4.42 15.99
N GLU A 251 -6.92 -3.26 15.58
CA GLU A 251 -5.55 -3.01 15.15
C GLU A 251 -4.56 -3.04 16.32
N GLY A 252 -3.32 -3.46 16.04
CA GLY A 252 -2.27 -3.54 17.05
C GLY A 252 -2.48 -4.61 18.13
N MET A 253 -3.53 -5.41 18.04
CA MET A 253 -3.81 -6.54 18.92
C MET A 253 -3.25 -7.83 18.32
N LEU A 254 -2.89 -8.81 19.18
CA LEU A 254 -2.27 -10.06 18.73
C LEU A 254 -3.23 -11.25 18.71
N LEU A 255 -2.95 -12.19 17.80
CA LEU A 255 -3.65 -13.48 17.65
C LEU A 255 -5.16 -13.28 17.43
N HIS A 256 -5.97 -14.09 18.10
CA HIS A 256 -7.43 -14.11 17.95
C HIS A 256 -8.15 -12.81 18.31
N ARG A 257 -7.44 -11.83 18.84
CA ARG A 257 -7.96 -10.49 19.17
C ARG A 257 -7.70 -9.48 18.04
N SER A 258 -6.77 -9.78 17.14
CA SER A 258 -6.46 -8.93 15.99
C SER A 258 -7.63 -8.87 15.01
N ALA A 259 -7.89 -7.70 14.44
CA ALA A 259 -8.82 -7.53 13.33
C ALA A 259 -8.43 -8.44 12.16
N ASP A 260 -7.18 -8.42 11.73
CA ASP A 260 -6.64 -9.27 10.67
C ASP A 260 -6.92 -10.77 10.87
N TRP A 261 -6.76 -11.27 12.10
CA TRP A 261 -7.08 -12.68 12.42
C TRP A 261 -8.55 -13.01 12.20
N ASN A 262 -9.44 -12.12 12.66
CA ASN A 262 -10.88 -12.36 12.59
C ASN A 262 -11.42 -12.21 11.17
N LEU A 263 -10.94 -11.25 10.41
CA LEU A 263 -11.23 -11.09 9.00
C LEU A 263 -10.84 -12.34 8.20
N LYS A 264 -9.59 -12.78 8.31
CA LYS A 264 -9.07 -14.00 7.65
C LYS A 264 -9.73 -15.29 8.14
N LYS A 265 -10.30 -15.30 9.33
CA LYS A 265 -11.02 -16.46 9.85
C LYS A 265 -12.43 -16.55 9.27
N THR A 266 -13.10 -15.43 9.04
CA THR A 266 -14.49 -15.36 8.60
C THR A 266 -14.62 -15.40 7.09
N ASP A 267 -13.71 -14.75 6.35
CA ASP A 267 -13.61 -14.83 4.91
C ASP A 267 -12.16 -15.14 4.49
N TYR A 268 -11.89 -16.44 4.27
CA TYR A 268 -10.52 -16.95 4.11
C TYR A 268 -9.93 -16.75 2.72
N PHE A 269 -10.76 -16.58 1.69
CA PHE A 269 -10.30 -16.44 0.31
C PHE A 269 -10.28 -15.01 -0.21
N ALA A 270 -10.62 -14.04 0.63
CA ALA A 270 -10.44 -12.63 0.35
C ALA A 270 -9.05 -12.14 0.79
N LYS A 271 -8.49 -11.20 0.06
CA LYS A 271 -7.28 -10.47 0.45
C LYS A 271 -7.72 -9.14 1.08
N TYR A 272 -7.44 -8.99 2.35
CA TYR A 272 -7.55 -7.72 3.03
C TYR A 272 -6.24 -6.97 2.86
N ASN A 273 -6.34 -5.75 2.36
CA ASN A 273 -5.19 -4.88 2.22
C ASN A 273 -4.92 -4.19 3.57
N ASP A 274 -3.67 -3.80 3.82
CA ASP A 274 -3.28 -2.99 4.99
C ASP A 274 -3.75 -1.54 4.83
N ASP A 275 -5.00 -1.34 4.45
CA ASP A 275 -5.61 -0.13 3.95
C ASP A 275 -6.99 0.06 4.63
N ALA A 276 -6.98 -0.11 5.95
CA ALA A 276 -8.17 0.09 6.76
C ALA A 276 -8.58 1.57 6.74
N VAL A 277 -9.88 1.83 6.60
CA VAL A 277 -10.46 3.18 6.74
C VAL A 277 -11.04 3.29 8.13
N GLU A 278 -10.40 4.10 8.97
CA GLU A 278 -10.90 4.41 10.31
C GLU A 278 -11.76 5.66 10.27
N PHE A 279 -12.98 5.57 10.72
CA PHE A 279 -13.92 6.69 10.66
C PHE A 279 -14.91 6.65 11.83
N SER A 280 -15.78 7.66 11.91
CA SER A 280 -16.90 7.67 12.85
C SER A 280 -18.23 7.84 12.12
N HIS A 281 -19.26 7.25 12.68
CA HIS A 281 -20.64 7.47 12.28
C HIS A 281 -21.52 7.60 13.54
N ASP A 282 -22.32 8.66 13.63
CA ASP A 282 -23.12 9.00 14.82
C ASP A 282 -22.30 9.02 16.12
N GLY A 283 -21.06 9.50 16.06
CA GLY A 283 -20.14 9.60 17.20
C GLY A 283 -19.51 8.28 17.64
N ARG A 284 -19.73 7.16 16.94
CA ARG A 284 -19.13 5.85 17.20
C ARG A 284 -18.02 5.55 16.19
N PRO A 285 -16.89 4.96 16.62
CA PRO A 285 -15.83 4.58 15.71
C PRO A 285 -16.16 3.28 14.98
N TYR A 286 -15.72 3.20 13.74
CA TYR A 286 -15.79 2.02 12.87
C TYR A 286 -14.50 1.86 12.10
N MET A 287 -14.28 0.65 11.57
CA MET A 287 -13.18 0.38 10.65
C MET A 287 -13.72 -0.39 9.44
N TYR A 288 -13.41 0.08 8.26
CA TYR A 288 -13.74 -0.62 7.03
C TYR A 288 -12.47 -1.15 6.37
N TYR A 289 -12.49 -2.40 5.95
CA TYR A 289 -11.37 -3.09 5.30
C TYR A 289 -11.77 -3.44 3.87
N PRO A 290 -11.31 -2.68 2.86
CA PRO A 290 -11.55 -3.04 1.47
C PRO A 290 -10.97 -4.42 1.14
N LYS A 291 -11.71 -5.22 0.34
CA LYS A 291 -11.30 -6.56 -0.07
C LYS A 291 -10.93 -6.60 -1.55
N THR A 292 -9.89 -7.35 -1.86
CA THR A 292 -9.52 -7.71 -3.22
C THR A 292 -9.72 -9.20 -3.42
N GLY A 293 -10.49 -9.57 -4.42
CA GLY A 293 -10.61 -10.91 -4.96
C GLY A 293 -9.70 -11.09 -6.18
N HIS A 294 -9.81 -12.25 -6.85
CA HIS A 294 -9.10 -12.51 -8.11
C HIS A 294 -9.98 -13.28 -9.07
N GLU A 295 -9.90 -12.90 -10.34
CA GLU A 295 -10.53 -13.62 -11.44
C GLU A 295 -9.50 -14.47 -12.20
N TRP A 296 -9.87 -15.72 -12.54
CA TRP A 296 -9.01 -16.63 -13.28
C TRP A 296 -9.23 -16.52 -14.78
N HIS A 297 -8.13 -16.31 -15.52
CA HIS A 297 -8.05 -16.39 -16.97
C HIS A 297 -7.22 -17.61 -17.37
N LEU A 298 -7.83 -18.51 -18.19
CA LEU A 298 -7.16 -19.77 -18.56
C LEU A 298 -6.39 -19.69 -19.87
N THR A 299 -6.61 -18.65 -20.66
CA THR A 299 -6.00 -18.47 -21.98
C THR A 299 -5.28 -17.12 -22.06
N PRO A 300 -4.15 -16.99 -22.81
CA PRO A 300 -3.38 -18.04 -23.48
C PRO A 300 -2.58 -18.95 -22.55
N LEU A 301 -2.29 -18.49 -21.33
CA LEU A 301 -1.73 -19.22 -20.19
C LEU A 301 -2.55 -18.88 -18.95
N PRO A 302 -2.65 -19.80 -17.97
CA PRO A 302 -3.34 -19.49 -16.72
C PRO A 302 -2.70 -18.30 -16.01
N HIS A 303 -3.50 -17.30 -15.71
CA HIS A 303 -3.14 -16.12 -14.90
C HIS A 303 -4.39 -15.61 -14.16
N THR A 304 -4.20 -14.69 -13.24
CA THR A 304 -5.30 -14.07 -12.50
C THR A 304 -5.22 -12.56 -12.61
N THR A 305 -6.35 -11.87 -12.52
CA THR A 305 -6.39 -10.41 -12.34
C THR A 305 -7.06 -10.09 -11.00
N PRO A 306 -6.56 -9.10 -10.24
CA PRO A 306 -7.23 -8.63 -9.05
C PRO A 306 -8.55 -7.94 -9.40
N THR A 307 -9.54 -8.06 -8.51
CA THR A 307 -10.87 -7.44 -8.66
C THR A 307 -11.37 -6.94 -7.32
N TRP A 308 -12.22 -5.92 -7.31
CA TRP A 308 -12.86 -5.47 -6.08
C TRP A 308 -13.93 -6.48 -5.62
N ASP A 309 -13.81 -6.96 -4.40
CA ASP A 309 -14.70 -7.93 -3.77
C ASP A 309 -15.47 -7.34 -2.57
N GLY A 310 -15.72 -6.02 -2.61
CA GLY A 310 -16.39 -5.31 -1.53
C GLY A 310 -15.46 -5.07 -0.33
N GLY A 311 -15.95 -5.31 0.88
CA GLY A 311 -15.17 -5.07 2.08
C GLY A 311 -15.73 -5.73 3.34
N ALA A 312 -15.12 -5.45 4.47
CA ALA A 312 -15.58 -5.87 5.78
C ALA A 312 -15.68 -4.66 6.71
N LEU A 313 -16.87 -4.41 7.23
CA LEU A 313 -17.12 -3.41 8.27
C LEU A 313 -16.94 -4.04 9.65
N LEU A 314 -16.02 -3.52 10.42
CA LEU A 314 -15.74 -3.95 11.79
C LEU A 314 -16.35 -2.97 12.78
N HIS A 315 -17.25 -3.48 13.61
CA HIS A 315 -17.89 -2.75 14.69
C HIS A 315 -17.08 -2.84 16.00
N PRO A 316 -17.18 -1.88 16.91
CA PRO A 316 -16.46 -1.92 18.19
C PRO A 316 -16.77 -3.16 19.05
N ASP A 317 -18.00 -3.66 19.01
CA ASP A 317 -18.44 -4.86 19.74
C ASP A 317 -17.88 -6.18 19.19
N GLY A 318 -17.18 -6.12 18.03
CA GLY A 318 -16.53 -7.24 17.39
C GLY A 318 -17.37 -7.92 16.30
N GLU A 319 -18.54 -7.37 15.97
CA GLU A 319 -19.26 -7.79 14.77
C GLU A 319 -18.44 -7.46 13.52
N VAL A 320 -18.34 -8.41 12.60
CA VAL A 320 -17.67 -8.26 11.29
C VAL A 320 -18.73 -8.49 10.22
N GLU A 321 -19.12 -7.42 9.56
CA GLU A 321 -20.09 -7.46 8.48
C GLU A 321 -19.34 -7.52 7.14
N HIS A 322 -19.48 -8.65 6.41
CA HIS A 322 -18.91 -8.80 5.07
C HIS A 322 -19.89 -8.27 4.04
N LEU A 323 -19.44 -7.32 3.27
CA LEU A 323 -20.25 -6.60 2.30
C LEU A 323 -19.71 -6.83 0.90
N SER A 324 -20.61 -7.13 -0.04
CA SER A 324 -20.33 -7.02 -1.47
C SER A 324 -20.15 -5.55 -1.88
N PRO A 325 -19.63 -5.26 -3.08
CA PRO A 325 -19.51 -3.89 -3.56
C PRO A 325 -20.83 -3.10 -3.52
N GLU A 326 -21.95 -3.73 -3.86
CA GLU A 326 -23.28 -3.09 -3.84
C GLU A 326 -23.80 -2.84 -2.44
N GLU A 327 -23.60 -3.81 -1.53
CA GLU A 327 -23.98 -3.66 -0.13
C GLU A 327 -23.13 -2.59 0.56
N ALA A 328 -21.84 -2.51 0.28
CA ALA A 328 -20.98 -1.48 0.84
C ALA A 328 -21.42 -0.08 0.42
N ARG A 329 -21.70 0.14 -0.87
CA ARG A 329 -22.21 1.43 -1.40
C ARG A 329 -23.56 1.83 -0.85
N SER A 330 -24.41 0.87 -0.50
CA SER A 330 -25.74 1.14 0.05
C SER A 330 -25.79 1.16 1.58
N ASN A 331 -24.68 0.92 2.27
CA ASN A 331 -24.62 0.89 3.72
C ASN A 331 -24.55 2.32 4.28
N PRO A 332 -25.55 2.78 5.06
CA PRO A 332 -25.57 4.15 5.56
C PRO A 332 -24.44 4.50 6.52
N ILE A 333 -23.79 3.50 7.14
CA ILE A 333 -22.61 3.73 8.01
C ILE A 333 -21.38 4.11 7.17
N LEU A 334 -21.32 3.63 5.92
CA LEU A 334 -20.20 3.81 4.99
C LEU A 334 -20.38 4.99 4.03
N ASP A 335 -21.49 5.71 4.13
CA ASP A 335 -21.81 6.83 3.25
C ASP A 335 -20.68 7.87 3.20
N GLY A 336 -20.24 8.22 2.00
CA GLY A 336 -19.14 9.14 1.74
C GLY A 336 -17.75 8.64 2.13
N GLN A 337 -17.59 7.39 2.56
CA GLN A 337 -16.28 6.82 2.88
C GLN A 337 -15.63 6.17 1.65
N ARG A 338 -14.34 5.98 1.73
CA ARG A 338 -13.53 5.31 0.72
C ARG A 338 -13.76 3.79 0.79
N LEU A 339 -14.38 3.22 -0.24
CA LEU A 339 -14.76 1.80 -0.31
C LEU A 339 -13.86 0.99 -1.23
N TYR A 340 -13.43 1.61 -2.34
CA TYR A 340 -12.58 0.95 -3.33
C TYR A 340 -11.14 0.79 -2.84
N PRO A 341 -10.48 -0.37 -3.05
CA PRO A 341 -9.14 -0.60 -2.51
C PRO A 341 -8.06 0.28 -3.18
N LEU A 342 -7.33 1.07 -2.42
CA LEU A 342 -6.19 1.87 -2.91
C LEU A 342 -5.11 1.01 -3.58
N THR A 343 -4.85 -0.19 -3.06
CA THR A 343 -3.87 -1.12 -3.64
C THR A 343 -4.31 -1.62 -5.00
N LEU A 344 -5.61 -1.86 -5.20
CA LEU A 344 -6.16 -2.25 -6.49
C LEU A 344 -6.00 -1.13 -7.52
N THR A 345 -6.34 0.12 -7.14
CA THR A 345 -6.10 1.30 -7.98
C THR A 345 -4.64 1.44 -8.43
N ARG A 346 -3.68 1.14 -7.52
CA ARG A 346 -2.25 1.12 -7.88
C ARG A 346 -1.89 0.03 -8.88
N ASP A 347 -2.44 -1.17 -8.70
CA ASP A 347 -2.20 -2.29 -9.60
C ASP A 347 -2.78 -1.98 -11.00
N GLU A 348 -3.97 -1.40 -11.07
CA GLU A 348 -4.68 -1.04 -12.29
C GLU A 348 -3.98 0.09 -13.04
N THR A 349 -3.72 1.22 -12.38
CA THR A 349 -3.00 2.35 -13.01
C THR A 349 -1.58 1.97 -13.40
N GLY A 350 -0.88 1.18 -12.56
CA GLY A 350 0.44 0.64 -12.88
C GLY A 350 0.43 -0.30 -14.08
N SER A 351 -0.67 -1.01 -14.32
CA SER A 351 -0.84 -1.94 -15.45
C SER A 351 -0.94 -1.24 -16.80
N LEU A 352 -1.34 0.04 -16.84
CA LEU A 352 -1.56 0.83 -18.06
C LEU A 352 -0.33 0.91 -18.95
N GLY A 353 0.86 0.77 -18.39
CA GLY A 353 2.09 0.61 -19.17
C GLY A 353 2.05 -0.56 -20.15
N TYR A 354 1.21 -1.59 -19.91
CA TYR A 354 1.01 -2.75 -20.80
C TYR A 354 -0.14 -2.59 -21.79
N ARG A 355 -0.83 -1.44 -21.85
CA ARG A 355 -1.98 -1.20 -22.73
C ARG A 355 -1.69 -1.51 -24.20
N ASN A 356 -0.47 -1.19 -24.68
CA ASN A 356 -0.02 -1.40 -26.05
C ASN A 356 0.70 -2.75 -26.25
N GLY A 357 0.59 -3.66 -25.30
CA GLY A 357 1.04 -5.05 -25.41
C GLY A 357 2.36 -5.36 -24.70
N ILE A 358 2.54 -6.66 -24.40
CA ILE A 358 3.69 -7.17 -23.64
C ILE A 358 5.02 -6.92 -24.37
N ILE A 359 5.05 -7.10 -25.72
CA ILE A 359 6.28 -6.94 -26.50
C ILE A 359 6.76 -5.48 -26.46
N ASN A 360 5.83 -4.53 -26.48
CA ASN A 360 6.13 -3.11 -26.41
C ASN A 360 6.84 -2.71 -25.10
N GLN A 361 6.55 -3.45 -24.02
CA GLN A 361 7.16 -3.24 -22.70
C GLN A 361 8.56 -3.86 -22.53
N LEU A 362 9.02 -4.71 -23.44
CA LEU A 362 10.29 -5.40 -23.25
C LEU A 362 11.48 -4.45 -23.45
N PRO A 363 12.43 -4.34 -22.49
CA PRO A 363 13.49 -3.34 -22.52
C PRO A 363 14.43 -3.41 -23.74
N THR A 364 14.54 -4.57 -24.39
CA THR A 364 15.52 -4.79 -25.46
C THR A 364 14.91 -4.85 -26.85
N VAL A 365 13.62 -5.09 -26.98
CA VAL A 365 12.94 -5.30 -28.26
C VAL A 365 11.64 -4.48 -28.38
N GLY A 366 11.19 -3.87 -27.30
CA GLY A 366 10.02 -2.99 -27.29
C GLY A 366 10.31 -1.68 -28.02
N ALA A 367 9.31 -1.19 -28.75
CA ALA A 367 9.37 0.12 -29.40
C ALA A 367 8.98 1.24 -28.44
N HIS A 368 8.34 0.88 -27.32
CA HIS A 368 7.78 1.80 -26.31
C HIS A 368 6.81 2.85 -26.89
N GLU A 369 6.17 2.51 -28.01
CA GLU A 369 5.24 3.42 -28.71
C GLU A 369 3.98 3.64 -27.88
N GLY A 370 3.66 4.91 -27.56
CA GLY A 370 2.51 5.31 -26.75
C GLY A 370 2.48 4.64 -25.37
N GLN A 371 3.64 4.27 -24.84
CA GLN A 371 3.76 3.69 -23.51
C GLN A 371 3.79 4.80 -22.47
N ILE A 372 3.01 4.61 -21.41
CA ILE A 372 2.94 5.50 -20.24
C ILE A 372 3.39 4.76 -19.00
N GLU A 373 3.79 5.51 -17.99
CA GLU A 373 4.10 5.03 -16.66
C GLU A 373 3.56 6.00 -15.61
N VAL A 374 3.37 5.53 -14.39
CA VAL A 374 2.98 6.40 -13.28
C VAL A 374 4.09 7.42 -13.06
N ALA A 375 3.76 8.71 -13.08
CA ALA A 375 4.73 9.78 -12.97
C ALA A 375 5.59 9.65 -11.72
N GLY A 376 6.90 9.70 -11.92
CA GLY A 376 7.89 9.58 -10.86
C GLY A 376 7.84 10.76 -9.90
N LEU A 377 7.92 10.49 -8.60
CA LEU A 377 8.02 11.53 -7.58
C LEU A 377 9.34 11.43 -6.82
N PRO A 378 9.95 12.54 -6.43
CA PRO A 378 11.21 12.53 -5.70
C PRO A 378 11.13 11.69 -4.44
N SER A 379 12.10 10.79 -4.26
CA SER A 379 12.21 9.97 -3.06
C SER A 379 12.46 10.82 -1.81
N GLY A 380 11.84 10.46 -0.69
CA GLY A 380 12.08 11.09 0.63
C GLY A 380 10.92 11.88 1.20
N ALA A 381 9.91 12.23 0.38
CA ALA A 381 8.73 12.93 0.85
C ALA A 381 7.52 12.00 1.11
N ASN A 382 7.68 10.68 1.03
CA ASN A 382 6.62 9.66 1.09
C ASN A 382 5.43 9.94 0.15
N ASN A 383 5.70 10.64 -0.94
CA ASN A 383 4.74 10.95 -1.96
C ASN A 383 4.51 9.70 -2.80
N ALA A 384 3.47 8.97 -2.53
CA ALA A 384 3.08 7.83 -3.36
C ALA A 384 1.73 8.13 -4.00
N GLN A 385 1.69 8.10 -5.31
CA GLN A 385 0.44 8.08 -6.04
C GLN A 385 -0.27 6.71 -5.86
N PRO A 386 -1.59 6.64 -5.98
CA PRO A 386 -2.51 7.77 -6.19
C PRO A 386 -2.68 8.66 -4.96
N PHE A 387 -3.00 9.93 -5.18
CA PHE A 387 -3.47 10.81 -4.13
C PHE A 387 -4.98 10.69 -3.99
N VAL A 388 -5.51 10.87 -2.78
CA VAL A 388 -6.94 11.01 -2.56
C VAL A 388 -7.28 12.50 -2.54
N ILE A 389 -8.25 12.90 -3.35
CA ILE A 389 -8.80 14.25 -3.42
C ILE A 389 -10.32 14.20 -3.30
N ASP A 390 -10.92 15.33 -2.98
CA ASP A 390 -12.37 15.53 -3.05
C ASP A 390 -12.71 16.31 -4.31
N LEU A 391 -13.60 15.76 -5.11
CA LEU A 391 -14.12 16.42 -6.30
C LEU A 391 -15.47 17.07 -6.00
N GLU A 392 -15.92 17.97 -6.84
CA GLU A 392 -17.26 18.57 -6.75
C GLU A 392 -18.33 17.49 -6.60
N GLY A 393 -19.32 17.75 -5.72
CA GLY A 393 -20.36 16.79 -5.37
C GLY A 393 -19.94 15.82 -4.26
N GLU A 394 -18.92 16.18 -3.47
CA GLU A 394 -18.42 15.40 -2.32
C GLU A 394 -17.95 13.98 -2.68
N ARG A 395 -17.33 13.83 -3.85
CA ARG A 395 -16.83 12.54 -4.34
C ARG A 395 -15.33 12.39 -4.06
N MET A 396 -14.98 11.51 -3.14
CA MET A 396 -13.60 11.10 -2.96
C MET A 396 -13.10 10.35 -4.20
N SER A 397 -11.96 10.77 -4.73
CA SER A 397 -11.35 10.13 -5.90
C SER A 397 -9.86 9.91 -5.68
N TYR A 398 -9.37 8.77 -6.16
CA TYR A 398 -7.94 8.55 -6.34
C TYR A 398 -7.49 9.23 -7.62
N VAL A 399 -6.40 9.98 -7.56
CA VAL A 399 -5.84 10.65 -8.72
C VAL A 399 -4.41 10.21 -8.96
N THR A 400 -4.12 9.80 -10.19
CA THR A 400 -2.80 9.34 -10.63
C THR A 400 -2.39 10.09 -11.89
N ALA A 401 -1.26 10.77 -11.84
CA ALA A 401 -0.65 11.38 -13.02
C ALA A 401 0.24 10.35 -13.74
N MET A 402 0.14 10.32 -15.06
CA MET A 402 0.93 9.44 -15.93
C MET A 402 1.84 10.28 -16.81
N GLU A 403 3.05 9.78 -17.03
CA GLU A 403 4.02 10.39 -17.92
C GLU A 403 4.40 9.41 -19.05
N PRO A 404 4.86 9.90 -20.20
CA PRO A 404 5.42 9.04 -21.24
C PRO A 404 6.59 8.24 -20.68
N TYR A 405 6.73 6.99 -21.11
CA TYR A 405 7.81 6.13 -20.66
C TYR A 405 9.19 6.68 -21.02
N GLY A 406 10.10 6.76 -20.04
CA GLY A 406 11.50 7.09 -20.21
C GLY A 406 12.02 8.14 -19.24
N GLU A 407 13.32 8.05 -18.88
CA GLU A 407 13.96 8.89 -17.86
C GLU A 407 14.00 10.41 -18.17
N ASP A 408 13.90 10.79 -19.45
CA ASP A 408 14.00 12.19 -19.88
C ASP A 408 12.63 12.87 -20.10
N THR A 409 11.53 12.15 -19.98
CA THR A 409 10.19 12.66 -20.22
C THR A 409 9.56 13.07 -18.89
N ARG A 410 9.54 14.36 -18.62
CA ARG A 410 8.91 14.95 -17.41
C ARG A 410 7.66 15.74 -17.75
N GLY A 411 7.01 15.37 -18.83
CA GLY A 411 5.73 15.90 -19.28
C GLY A 411 4.59 15.05 -18.73
N LEU A 412 3.44 15.65 -18.54
CA LEU A 412 2.21 14.95 -18.24
C LEU A 412 1.60 14.40 -19.54
N ASP A 413 1.16 13.14 -19.54
CA ASP A 413 0.47 12.49 -20.66
C ASP A 413 -1.02 12.32 -20.37
N GLU A 414 -1.32 11.77 -19.20
CA GLU A 414 -2.70 11.53 -18.76
C GLU A 414 -2.83 11.75 -17.26
N VAL A 415 -4.04 12.08 -16.80
CA VAL A 415 -4.41 12.03 -15.39
C VAL A 415 -5.61 11.11 -15.23
N TRP A 416 -5.44 10.10 -14.40
CA TRP A 416 -6.45 9.09 -14.12
C TRP A 416 -7.14 9.34 -12.79
N PHE A 417 -8.46 9.25 -12.82
CA PHE A 417 -9.32 9.36 -11.65
C PHE A 417 -10.04 8.03 -11.45
N VAL A 418 -10.07 7.58 -10.21
CA VAL A 418 -10.87 6.43 -9.81
C VAL A 418 -11.75 6.86 -8.65
N ASP A 419 -13.05 6.80 -8.85
CA ASP A 419 -14.00 7.11 -7.80
C ASP A 419 -13.79 6.14 -6.62
N ALA A 420 -13.50 6.66 -5.44
CA ALA A 420 -13.11 5.87 -4.29
C ALA A 420 -14.28 5.09 -3.64
N GLU A 421 -15.52 5.40 -4.02
CA GLU A 421 -16.72 4.70 -3.58
C GLU A 421 -17.16 3.62 -4.58
N THR A 422 -17.13 3.94 -5.87
CA THR A 422 -17.70 3.08 -6.94
C THR A 422 -16.66 2.28 -7.71
N GLY A 423 -15.40 2.76 -7.77
CA GLY A 423 -14.35 2.21 -8.62
C GLY A 423 -14.50 2.59 -10.09
N GLU A 424 -15.34 3.55 -10.43
CA GLU A 424 -15.45 4.07 -11.81
C GLU A 424 -14.18 4.81 -12.22
N TYR A 425 -13.74 4.54 -13.47
CA TYR A 425 -12.54 5.14 -14.04
C TYR A 425 -12.89 6.28 -14.99
N THR A 426 -12.24 7.41 -14.80
CA THR A 426 -12.19 8.47 -15.81
C THR A 426 -10.75 8.91 -16.03
N PHE A 427 -10.40 9.34 -17.21
CA PHE A 427 -9.08 9.91 -17.47
C PHE A 427 -9.17 11.13 -18.37
N PHE A 428 -8.26 12.05 -18.14
CA PHE A 428 -8.03 13.22 -18.95
C PHE A 428 -6.72 13.02 -19.71
N GLY A 429 -6.78 13.06 -21.05
CA GLY A 429 -5.61 13.02 -21.93
C GLY A 429 -5.15 14.44 -22.29
N THR A 430 -3.84 14.65 -22.41
CA THR A 430 -3.30 15.97 -22.79
C THR A 430 -3.30 16.18 -24.30
N ASP A 431 -3.78 15.22 -25.07
CA ASP A 431 -3.85 15.21 -26.54
C ASP A 431 -2.55 15.70 -27.26
N ASP A 432 -1.89 16.20 -27.62
CA ASP A 432 -0.63 16.70 -28.17
C ASP A 432 -0.09 17.94 -27.40
N GLU A 433 -0.74 18.33 -26.29
CA GLU A 433 -0.26 19.44 -25.47
C GLU A 433 0.84 18.97 -24.49
N THR A 434 1.88 19.77 -24.38
CA THR A 434 3.01 19.43 -23.49
C THR A 434 2.78 20.06 -22.12
N LEU A 435 1.97 19.41 -21.27
CA LEU A 435 1.76 19.86 -19.91
C LEU A 435 2.93 19.48 -18.99
N THR A 436 3.17 20.30 -17.98
CA THR A 436 4.20 20.07 -16.98
C THR A 436 3.79 18.92 -16.05
N GLY A 437 4.63 17.88 -15.94
CA GLY A 437 4.44 16.77 -14.99
C GLY A 437 4.78 17.16 -13.53
N PRO A 438 4.43 16.28 -12.57
CA PRO A 438 4.52 16.60 -11.13
C PRO A 438 5.94 16.86 -10.63
N GLU A 439 6.94 16.10 -11.08
CA GLU A 439 8.33 16.31 -10.66
C GLU A 439 8.87 17.67 -11.12
N ARG A 440 8.55 18.05 -12.37
CA ARG A 440 8.95 19.34 -12.92
C ARG A 440 8.23 20.48 -12.20
N ALA A 441 6.94 20.34 -11.90
CA ALA A 441 6.18 21.32 -11.14
C ALA A 441 6.78 21.57 -9.74
N MET A 442 7.21 20.49 -9.04
CA MET A 442 7.95 20.63 -7.77
C MET A 442 9.30 21.36 -7.96
N GLY A 443 9.96 21.18 -9.09
CA GLY A 443 11.16 21.92 -9.46
C GLY A 443 10.89 23.41 -9.68
N ILE A 444 9.80 23.74 -10.38
CA ILE A 444 9.35 25.11 -10.63
C ILE A 444 8.99 25.79 -9.31
N ALA A 445 8.20 25.15 -8.44
CA ALA A 445 7.85 25.66 -7.12
C ALA A 445 9.08 26.02 -6.27
N ARG A 446 10.13 25.20 -6.31
CA ARG A 446 11.41 25.51 -5.63
C ARG A 446 12.15 26.67 -6.27
N SER A 447 12.10 26.80 -7.59
CA SER A 447 12.82 27.84 -8.34
C SER A 447 12.17 29.20 -8.21
N ALA A 448 10.85 29.24 -8.00
CA ALA A 448 10.08 30.48 -7.82
C ALA A 448 10.50 31.23 -6.55
N ASP A 449 10.93 30.50 -5.51
CA ASP A 449 11.48 31.10 -4.30
C ASP A 449 12.94 30.70 -4.09
N SER A 450 13.83 31.46 -4.67
CA SER A 450 15.29 31.25 -4.57
C SER A 450 15.89 31.61 -3.20
N ARG A 451 15.13 32.29 -2.34
CA ARG A 451 15.58 32.68 -0.98
C ARG A 451 15.39 31.56 0.03
N THR A 452 14.44 30.66 -0.22
CA THR A 452 14.23 29.50 0.67
C THR A 452 15.39 28.53 0.61
N ASN A 453 15.87 28.11 1.78
CA ASN A 453 16.95 27.11 1.88
C ASN A 453 16.40 25.69 1.71
N TRP A 454 16.18 25.34 0.45
CA TRP A 454 15.64 24.05 0.05
C TRP A 454 16.53 22.88 0.46
N GLY A 455 15.92 21.82 0.96
CA GLY A 455 16.60 20.58 1.37
C GLY A 455 17.33 20.65 2.72
N GLN A 456 17.54 21.85 3.29
CA GLN A 456 18.05 22.01 4.65
C GLN A 456 16.94 22.37 5.64
N ASN A 457 16.13 23.36 5.32
CA ASN A 457 15.07 23.84 6.19
C ASN A 457 13.68 23.51 5.69
N PHE A 458 13.49 23.49 4.36
CA PHE A 458 12.18 23.29 3.73
C PHE A 458 12.23 22.25 2.63
N ILE A 459 11.08 21.60 2.43
CA ILE A 459 10.87 20.57 1.40
C ILE A 459 9.49 20.80 0.74
N VAL A 460 9.42 20.53 -0.56
CA VAL A 460 8.15 20.47 -1.30
C VAL A 460 7.60 19.05 -1.26
N THR A 461 6.29 18.92 -1.07
CA THR A 461 5.61 17.61 -0.93
C THR A 461 4.29 17.58 -1.67
N GLU A 462 3.83 16.38 -1.99
CA GLU A 462 2.51 16.07 -2.53
C GLU A 462 2.05 17.00 -3.66
N PRO A 463 2.60 16.89 -4.88
CA PRO A 463 2.11 17.60 -6.06
C PRO A 463 0.77 16.98 -6.49
N VAL A 464 -0.32 17.52 -5.99
CA VAL A 464 -1.68 17.05 -6.28
C VAL A 464 -2.24 17.84 -7.45
N PRO A 465 -2.72 17.19 -8.53
CA PRO A 465 -3.36 17.90 -9.62
C PRO A 465 -4.74 18.41 -9.18
N VAL A 466 -5.03 19.65 -9.49
CA VAL A 466 -6.31 20.31 -9.23
C VAL A 466 -6.72 21.15 -10.42
N THR A 467 -8.02 21.31 -10.65
CA THR A 467 -8.55 22.21 -11.68
C THR A 467 -8.91 23.54 -11.06
N ILE A 468 -8.50 24.61 -11.69
CA ILE A 468 -8.88 25.98 -11.32
C ILE A 468 -9.20 26.75 -12.61
N ASP A 469 -10.43 27.21 -12.74
CA ASP A 469 -10.95 27.92 -13.94
C ASP A 469 -10.78 27.15 -15.26
N GLY A 470 -10.84 25.81 -15.19
CA GLY A 470 -10.66 24.92 -16.36
C GLY A 470 -9.20 24.55 -16.66
N ASP A 471 -8.24 25.20 -16.04
CA ASP A 471 -6.82 24.90 -16.20
C ASP A 471 -6.34 23.87 -15.17
N LEU A 472 -5.38 23.04 -15.57
CA LEU A 472 -4.70 22.11 -14.66
C LEU A 472 -3.60 22.82 -13.87
N TRP A 473 -3.66 22.72 -12.55
CA TRP A 473 -2.66 23.23 -11.63
C TRP A 473 -2.11 22.11 -10.74
N TRP A 474 -0.84 22.20 -10.37
CA TRP A 474 -0.22 21.37 -9.36
C TRP A 474 -0.26 22.06 -8.01
N HIS A 475 -1.06 21.56 -7.09
CA HIS A 475 -1.11 22.01 -5.71
C HIS A 475 -0.02 21.32 -4.90
N ILE A 476 1.04 22.05 -4.57
CA ILE A 476 2.25 21.59 -3.91
C ILE A 476 2.31 22.20 -2.51
N LYS A 477 2.63 21.41 -1.50
CA LYS A 477 2.76 21.87 -0.11
C LYS A 477 4.23 22.08 0.21
N VAL A 478 4.52 23.12 0.97
CA VAL A 478 5.86 23.40 1.49
C VAL A 478 5.85 23.23 3.00
N SER A 479 6.72 22.35 3.48
CA SER A 479 6.85 22.02 4.89
C SER A 479 8.29 22.17 5.35
N PRO A 480 8.54 22.45 6.63
CA PRO A 480 9.86 22.26 7.22
C PRO A 480 10.34 20.82 7.04
N THR A 481 11.63 20.60 7.01
CA THR A 481 12.23 19.25 6.83
C THR A 481 11.91 18.28 7.97
N ASP A 482 11.49 18.76 9.12
CA ASP A 482 10.98 17.97 10.25
C ASP A 482 9.46 17.72 10.21
N PHE A 483 8.76 18.24 9.18
CA PHE A 483 7.32 18.07 8.95
C PHE A 483 6.43 18.50 10.12
N THR A 484 6.87 19.49 10.89
CA THR A 484 6.11 20.01 12.03
C THR A 484 4.91 20.84 11.60
N ASP A 485 4.91 21.37 10.37
CA ASP A 485 3.83 22.21 9.86
C ASP A 485 3.77 22.26 8.32
N VAL A 486 2.72 22.90 7.78
CA VAL A 486 2.64 23.37 6.39
C VAL A 486 2.82 24.89 6.40
N THR A 487 3.91 25.37 5.84
CA THR A 487 4.20 26.82 5.87
C THR A 487 3.50 27.58 4.77
N ARG A 488 3.26 26.93 3.63
CA ARG A 488 2.60 27.54 2.47
C ARG A 488 2.16 26.47 1.45
N ASN A 489 1.20 26.85 0.64
CA ASN A 489 0.76 26.12 -0.54
C ASN A 489 1.26 26.84 -1.78
N VAL A 490 1.78 26.09 -2.74
CA VAL A 490 2.27 26.60 -4.03
C VAL A 490 1.49 25.92 -5.13
N PHE A 491 0.86 26.72 -5.97
CA PHE A 491 0.15 26.26 -7.15
C PHE A 491 1.00 26.55 -8.38
N VAL A 492 1.19 25.56 -9.23
CA VAL A 492 1.95 25.68 -10.49
C VAL A 492 1.02 25.29 -11.63
N ASN A 493 0.71 26.23 -12.51
CA ASN A 493 -0.08 25.97 -13.71
C ASN A 493 0.69 25.03 -14.64
N ALA A 494 0.05 23.93 -15.07
CA ALA A 494 0.70 22.87 -15.82
C ALA A 494 1.11 23.28 -17.25
N ASP A 495 0.40 24.21 -17.87
CA ASP A 495 0.68 24.73 -19.20
C ASP A 495 1.70 25.88 -19.15
N THR A 496 1.37 26.94 -18.43
CA THR A 496 2.14 28.21 -18.46
C THR A 496 3.34 28.21 -17.51
N SER A 497 3.42 27.24 -16.57
CA SER A 497 4.39 27.22 -15.47
C SER A 497 4.27 28.42 -14.50
N ARG A 498 3.18 29.14 -14.58
CA ARG A 498 2.88 30.22 -13.65
C ARG A 498 2.76 29.68 -12.24
N THR A 499 3.29 30.42 -11.26
CA THR A 499 3.33 29.99 -9.86
C THR A 499 2.58 30.98 -8.99
N VAL A 500 1.75 30.48 -8.08
CA VAL A 500 1.01 31.24 -7.06
C VAL A 500 1.33 30.63 -5.68
N GLU A 501 1.74 31.48 -4.74
CA GLU A 501 2.02 31.09 -3.35
C GLU A 501 0.92 31.62 -2.42
N ILE A 502 0.33 30.73 -1.60
CA ILE A 502 -0.75 31.06 -0.67
C ILE A 502 -0.44 30.51 0.72
N ARG A 503 -0.63 31.33 1.75
CA ARG A 503 -0.33 31.00 3.16
C ARG A 503 -1.56 30.97 4.05
N ASP A 504 -2.72 31.23 3.53
CA ASP A 504 -3.99 31.33 4.25
C ASP A 504 -5.00 30.31 3.72
N ASP A 505 -5.72 29.63 4.61
CA ASP A 505 -6.66 28.55 4.26
C ASP A 505 -7.86 29.06 3.44
N GLU A 506 -8.37 30.27 3.75
CA GLU A 506 -9.50 30.86 3.03
C GLU A 506 -9.08 31.29 1.62
N ALA A 507 -7.87 31.83 1.49
CA ALA A 507 -7.28 32.15 0.20
C ALA A 507 -7.02 30.90 -0.66
N VAL A 508 -6.62 29.75 -0.06
CA VAL A 508 -6.51 28.47 -0.78
C VAL A 508 -7.87 28.04 -1.31
N ARG A 509 -8.92 28.07 -0.49
CA ARG A 509 -10.28 27.71 -0.92
C ARG A 509 -10.79 28.63 -2.03
N SER A 510 -10.61 29.93 -1.84
CA SER A 510 -11.02 30.93 -2.84
C SER A 510 -10.29 30.76 -4.16
N PHE A 511 -9.00 30.42 -4.12
CA PHE A 511 -8.21 30.16 -5.32
C PHE A 511 -8.67 28.87 -6.02
N VAL A 512 -8.88 27.78 -5.28
CA VAL A 512 -9.39 26.51 -5.84
C VAL A 512 -10.80 26.68 -6.40
N ALA A 513 -11.61 27.59 -5.83
CA ALA A 513 -12.94 27.94 -6.34
C ALA A 513 -12.91 28.85 -7.59
N GLY A 514 -11.72 29.25 -8.08
CA GLY A 514 -11.63 30.23 -9.18
C GLY A 514 -12.17 31.63 -8.85
N SER A 515 -12.30 31.94 -7.55
CA SER A 515 -12.96 33.19 -7.10
C SER A 515 -12.01 34.34 -6.84
N VAL A 516 -10.71 34.16 -7.06
CA VAL A 516 -9.68 35.16 -6.79
C VAL A 516 -9.20 35.73 -8.12
N ASP A 517 -9.40 37.02 -8.35
CA ASP A 517 -8.84 37.72 -9.49
C ASP A 517 -7.31 37.60 -9.47
N ASP A 518 -6.74 37.25 -10.61
CA ASP A 518 -5.29 37.10 -10.83
C ASP A 518 -4.47 38.32 -10.37
N GLU A 519 -5.07 39.52 -10.36
CA GLU A 519 -4.45 40.78 -9.96
C GLU A 519 -4.28 40.90 -8.43
N ALA A 520 -5.11 40.16 -7.64
CA ALA A 520 -5.02 40.09 -6.18
C ALA A 520 -3.97 39.10 -5.68
N LEU A 521 -3.52 38.18 -6.55
CA LEU A 521 -2.52 37.15 -6.25
C LEU A 521 -1.13 37.48 -6.82
N GLN A 522 -0.92 38.67 -7.34
CA GLN A 522 0.45 39.08 -7.66
C GLN A 522 1.26 39.02 -6.38
N PRO A 523 2.51 38.49 -6.45
CA PRO A 523 3.42 38.63 -5.32
C PRO A 523 3.31 40.10 -4.92
N VAL A 524 2.95 40.37 -3.69
CA VAL A 524 3.12 41.71 -3.13
C VAL A 524 4.56 42.02 -3.48
N ASP A 525 4.77 42.97 -4.42
CA ASP A 525 6.09 43.55 -4.59
C ASP A 525 6.46 44.02 -3.19
N GLU A 526 7.22 43.17 -2.53
CA GLU A 526 7.82 43.51 -1.25
C GLU A 526 8.60 44.76 -1.61
N ASP A 527 8.07 45.90 -1.17
CA ASP A 527 8.78 47.16 -1.24
C ASP A 527 10.23 46.89 -0.91
N ASP A 528 11.13 47.39 -1.71
CA ASP A 528 12.59 47.20 -1.72
C ASP A 528 13.28 47.41 -0.32
N ASP A 529 12.49 47.75 0.69
CA ASP A 529 12.95 48.04 2.06
C ASP A 529 13.16 46.77 2.92
N ASP A 530 12.60 45.59 2.59
CA ASP A 530 12.76 44.37 3.42
C ASP A 530 13.92 43.43 2.98
N GLN A 531 14.73 43.84 2.00
CA GLN A 531 15.83 42.99 1.46
C GLN A 531 16.92 42.64 2.48
N ASP A 532 17.02 43.38 3.57
CA ASP A 532 18.03 43.15 4.62
C ASP A 532 17.48 42.51 5.90
N VAL A 533 16.17 42.30 6.04
CA VAL A 533 15.56 41.71 7.23
C VAL A 533 15.87 40.21 7.30
N VAL A 534 16.58 39.80 8.36
CA VAL A 534 16.98 38.41 8.59
C VAL A 534 15.96 37.66 9.44
N TYR A 535 15.33 38.32 10.40
CA TYR A 535 14.27 37.80 11.26
C TYR A 535 13.51 38.94 11.95
N TYR A 536 12.35 38.60 12.55
CA TYR A 536 11.58 39.53 13.34
C TYR A 536 11.62 39.16 14.82
N ILE A 537 11.75 40.16 15.68
CA ILE A 537 11.48 40.00 17.12
C ILE A 537 9.99 40.24 17.31
N LEU A 538 9.28 39.25 17.85
CA LEU A 538 7.86 39.36 18.18
C LEU A 538 7.73 39.81 19.63
N VAL A 539 7.06 40.94 19.85
CA VAL A 539 6.69 41.42 21.18
C VAL A 539 5.25 40.96 21.43
N THR A 540 5.05 40.15 22.48
CA THR A 540 3.75 39.63 22.84
C THR A 540 3.25 40.27 24.14
N ASP A 541 1.93 40.38 24.29
CA ASP A 541 1.28 40.80 25.54
C ASP A 541 1.20 39.66 26.58
N GLU A 542 0.57 39.93 27.71
CA GLU A 542 0.39 38.97 28.82
C GLU A 542 -0.47 37.74 28.42
N ASN A 543 -1.21 37.81 27.32
CA ASN A 543 -2.06 36.75 26.79
C ASN A 543 -1.36 35.93 25.70
N GLY A 544 -0.17 36.38 25.25
CA GLY A 544 0.60 35.77 24.17
C GLY A 544 0.27 36.33 22.77
N ASP A 545 -0.57 37.36 22.67
CA ASP A 545 -0.89 38.01 21.41
C ASP A 545 0.25 38.91 20.94
N VAL A 546 0.58 38.86 19.65
CA VAL A 546 1.66 39.67 19.05
C VAL A 546 1.22 41.12 18.96
N VAL A 547 1.83 42.01 19.74
CA VAL A 547 1.55 43.45 19.76
C VAL A 547 2.47 44.25 18.86
N GLU A 548 3.67 43.74 18.57
CA GLU A 548 4.66 44.43 17.73
C GLU A 548 5.59 43.42 17.04
N ARG A 549 6.02 43.75 15.81
CA ARG A 549 7.05 43.01 15.05
C ARG A 549 8.18 43.97 14.73
N ILE A 550 9.37 43.70 15.26
CA ILE A 550 10.56 44.50 15.05
C ILE A 550 11.44 43.79 14.04
N PRO A 551 11.67 44.30 12.83
CA PRO A 551 12.55 43.70 11.85
C PRO A 551 14.02 43.81 12.32
N VAL A 552 14.79 42.75 12.10
CA VAL A 552 16.23 42.73 12.36
C VAL A 552 16.96 42.50 11.04
N GLU A 553 17.72 43.51 10.62
CA GLU A 553 18.42 43.51 9.33
C GLU A 553 19.76 42.73 9.42
N ARG A 554 20.26 42.35 8.26
CA ARG A 554 21.57 41.67 8.16
C ARG A 554 22.70 42.54 8.69
N GLY A 555 23.40 42.05 9.72
CA GLY A 555 24.49 42.72 10.39
C GLY A 555 24.08 43.46 11.64
N GLN A 556 22.82 43.46 12.02
CA GLN A 556 22.36 43.94 13.33
C GLN A 556 22.47 42.79 14.36
N ASP A 557 23.04 43.09 15.51
CA ASP A 557 23.04 42.22 16.68
C ASP A 557 21.95 42.66 17.65
N THR A 558 21.14 41.73 18.09
CA THR A 558 20.06 41.98 19.05
C THR A 558 20.45 41.48 20.42
N THR A 559 20.33 42.35 21.41
CA THR A 559 20.58 42.00 22.82
C THR A 559 19.37 42.43 23.64
N ILE A 560 18.80 41.51 24.39
CA ILE A 560 17.76 41.86 25.36
C ILE A 560 18.48 42.46 26.57
N VAL A 561 18.20 43.74 26.86
CA VAL A 561 18.76 44.47 28.01
C VAL A 561 17.63 44.79 29.00
N ASP A 562 17.97 44.71 30.30
CA ASP A 562 17.07 45.18 31.34
C ASP A 562 16.86 46.70 31.19
N PRO A 563 15.65 47.25 31.36
CA PRO A 563 15.42 48.70 31.35
C PRO A 563 16.31 49.52 32.27
N ASP A 564 16.81 48.91 33.33
CA ASP A 564 17.72 49.54 34.30
C ASP A 564 19.21 49.37 33.94
N ASP A 565 19.54 48.71 32.83
CA ASP A 565 20.92 48.60 32.34
C ASP A 565 21.37 49.91 31.66
N GLU A 566 22.55 50.42 32.06
CA GLU A 566 23.14 51.64 31.49
C GLU A 566 23.26 51.61 29.95
N ARG A 567 23.24 50.42 29.33
CA ARG A 567 23.27 50.25 27.87
C ARG A 567 21.92 50.59 27.21
N ALA A 568 20.80 50.52 27.94
CA ALA A 568 19.50 50.92 27.45
C ALA A 568 19.33 52.46 27.40
N GLN A 569 20.14 53.19 28.17
CA GLN A 569 20.05 54.65 28.27
C GLN A 569 21.00 55.43 27.30
N GLY A 570 21.74 54.69 26.45
CA GLY A 570 22.88 55.28 25.73
C GLY A 570 22.59 55.89 24.33
N ASN A 571 21.37 55.90 23.80
CA ASN A 571 21.15 56.26 22.39
C ASN A 571 20.23 57.45 22.13
N GLU A 572 20.05 58.39 23.08
CA GLU A 572 19.29 59.62 22.84
C GLU A 572 20.12 60.85 22.34
N THR A 573 21.41 60.65 22.01
CA THR A 573 22.28 61.78 21.59
C THR A 573 22.98 61.54 20.25
N ALA A 574 22.26 61.21 19.19
CA ALA A 574 22.80 61.28 17.83
C ALA A 574 21.69 61.57 16.80
N ALA A 575 20.93 62.66 17.00
CA ALA A 575 20.16 63.30 15.96
C ALA A 575 20.22 64.81 16.18
N GLY A 576 21.29 65.42 15.63
CA GLY A 576 21.48 66.83 15.52
C GLY A 576 22.12 67.18 14.18
#